data_6c00ed789601af898f1ba50622b24fa4
#
_entry.id   6c00ed789601af898f1ba50622b24fa4
#
_cell.length_a   1.000
_cell.length_b   1.000
_cell.length_c   1.000
_cell.angle_alpha   90.00
_cell.angle_beta   90.00
_cell.angle_gamma   90.00
#
_symmetry.space_group_name_H-M   'P 1'
#
loop_
_entity.id
_entity.type
_entity.pdbx_description
1 polymer ?
#
loop_
_entity_poly.entity_id
_entity_poly.type
_entity_poly.pdbx_seq_one_letter_code
_entity_poly.pdbx_strand_id
1 'polypeptide(L)'
;MGKIHSLETFGTVDGPGVRFVVFFQGCPMRCQYCHNPDTWKIEDGEEMTADEIIDRFERNRSFYQTGGITATGGEPMLQLDFLTELFTKAKEKGIHTCLDTSGIMFPKKHTGTDQISEREISLTGISENMASDRMEKIEQLMSVTDLVMLDIKHINNEEHQHLTGQSNSNILAFARYLDSIGKPVWIRHVVVPGITFDEKELTELGLFLKTLHNVEKLEVLPYHSMGKVKYDNLGMDYVLKDTPQ
;
A
#
# COMPACT_ATOMS: atom_id res chain seq x y z
N MET A 1 -10.09 -4.38 -16.80
CA MET A 1 -9.19 -5.49 -16.42
C MET A 1 -8.03 -4.91 -15.63
N GLY A 2 -7.51 -5.65 -14.63
CA GLY A 2 -6.34 -5.28 -13.84
C GLY A 2 -5.14 -6.17 -14.13
N LYS A 3 -3.96 -5.62 -13.92
CA LYS A 3 -2.70 -6.36 -13.97
C LYS A 3 -2.42 -6.97 -12.58
N ILE A 4 -2.50 -8.28 -12.50
CA ILE A 4 -2.40 -9.06 -11.28
C ILE A 4 -1.11 -9.89 -11.32
N HIS A 5 -0.37 -9.89 -10.20
CA HIS A 5 0.81 -10.72 -10.01
C HIS A 5 0.40 -12.16 -9.66
N SER A 6 -0.41 -12.29 -8.62
CA SER A 6 -0.83 -13.60 -8.11
C SER A 6 -2.05 -13.49 -7.19
N LEU A 7 -2.65 -14.64 -6.91
CA LEU A 7 -3.75 -14.79 -5.95
C LEU A 7 -3.34 -15.78 -4.88
N GLU A 8 -3.59 -15.45 -3.61
CA GLU A 8 -3.39 -16.35 -2.48
C GLU A 8 -4.72 -16.63 -1.77
N THR A 9 -5.01 -17.89 -1.55
CA THR A 9 -6.31 -18.33 -1.03
C THR A 9 -6.35 -18.48 0.49
N PHE A 10 -5.26 -18.22 1.21
CA PHE A 10 -5.19 -18.46 2.65
C PHE A 10 -4.26 -17.44 3.37
N GLY A 11 -4.46 -16.13 3.12
CA GLY A 11 -3.75 -15.08 3.84
C GLY A 11 -4.19 -14.98 5.30
N THR A 12 -3.26 -15.06 6.23
CA THR A 12 -3.53 -14.97 7.68
C THR A 12 -2.91 -13.75 8.34
N VAL A 13 -2.12 -12.97 7.56
CA VAL A 13 -1.41 -11.76 8.02
C VAL A 13 -1.77 -10.51 7.19
N ASP A 14 -2.74 -10.64 6.30
CA ASP A 14 -3.12 -9.62 5.33
C ASP A 14 -4.44 -8.92 5.71
N GLY A 15 -4.70 -8.78 7.00
CA GLY A 15 -5.90 -8.17 7.57
C GLY A 15 -6.66 -9.12 8.51
N PRO A 16 -7.87 -8.75 8.94
CA PRO A 16 -8.64 -9.52 9.90
C PRO A 16 -9.15 -10.83 9.29
N GLY A 17 -9.06 -11.92 10.05
CA GLY A 17 -9.52 -13.26 9.66
C GLY A 17 -8.67 -13.90 8.57
N VAL A 18 -9.25 -14.90 7.89
CA VAL A 18 -8.62 -15.51 6.72
C VAL A 18 -8.98 -14.72 5.47
N ARG A 19 -7.99 -14.34 4.69
CA ARG A 19 -8.15 -13.45 3.53
C ARG A 19 -7.90 -14.18 2.22
N PHE A 20 -8.69 -13.82 1.22
CA PHE A 20 -8.33 -14.03 -0.18
C PHE A 20 -7.51 -12.83 -0.61
N VAL A 21 -6.24 -13.05 -0.92
CA VAL A 21 -5.28 -11.98 -1.17
C VAL A 21 -5.03 -11.84 -2.67
N VAL A 22 -5.21 -10.62 -3.17
CA VAL A 22 -4.98 -10.26 -4.57
C VAL A 22 -3.72 -9.41 -4.63
N PHE A 23 -2.63 -9.96 -5.17
CA PHE A 23 -1.38 -9.26 -5.38
C PHE A 23 -1.41 -8.51 -6.71
N PHE A 24 -1.50 -7.20 -6.63
CA PHE A 24 -1.46 -6.31 -7.79
C PHE A 24 -0.06 -6.20 -8.36
N GLN A 25 0.04 -6.09 -9.68
CA GLN A 25 1.27 -5.82 -10.38
C GLN A 25 1.48 -4.31 -10.55
N GLY A 26 2.75 -3.88 -10.49
CA GLY A 26 3.17 -2.48 -10.59
C GLY A 26 3.37 -1.82 -9.23
N CYS A 27 4.55 -1.21 -9.03
CA CYS A 27 4.86 -0.42 -7.84
C CYS A 27 5.83 0.72 -8.21
N PRO A 28 5.56 1.98 -7.85
CA PRO A 28 6.47 3.09 -8.10
C PRO A 28 7.62 3.18 -7.09
N MET A 29 7.54 2.44 -5.98
CA MET A 29 8.57 2.43 -4.94
C MET A 29 9.65 1.38 -5.21
N ARG A 30 10.83 1.60 -4.61
CA ARG A 30 12.00 0.68 -4.69
C ARG A 30 12.54 0.41 -3.29
N CYS A 31 11.65 -0.06 -2.40
CA CYS A 31 12.02 -0.33 -1.00
C CYS A 31 13.15 -1.34 -0.94
N GLN A 32 14.22 -1.02 -0.20
CA GLN A 32 15.41 -1.88 -0.08
C GLN A 32 15.10 -3.25 0.52
N TYR A 33 14.06 -3.35 1.37
CA TYR A 33 13.58 -4.61 1.96
C TYR A 33 12.34 -5.19 1.26
N CYS A 34 12.09 -4.84 0.00
CA CYS A 34 10.90 -5.34 -0.69
C CYS A 34 10.90 -6.88 -0.75
N HIS A 35 9.80 -7.50 -0.38
CA HIS A 35 9.63 -8.96 -0.50
C HIS A 35 9.10 -9.40 -1.86
N ASN A 36 8.58 -8.45 -2.64
CA ASN A 36 7.95 -8.72 -3.93
C ASN A 36 8.55 -7.85 -5.06
N PRO A 37 9.88 -7.89 -5.31
CA PRO A 37 10.50 -7.10 -6.38
C PRO A 37 9.97 -7.50 -7.77
N ASP A 38 9.45 -8.70 -7.90
CA ASP A 38 8.76 -9.25 -9.06
C ASP A 38 7.44 -8.53 -9.40
N THR A 39 6.89 -7.75 -8.46
CA THR A 39 5.70 -6.92 -8.71
C THR A 39 6.00 -5.52 -9.25
N TRP A 40 7.26 -5.12 -9.44
CA TRP A 40 7.58 -3.72 -9.74
C TRP A 40 7.13 -3.25 -11.11
N LYS A 41 7.24 -4.09 -12.14
CA LYS A 41 6.90 -3.74 -13.52
C LYS A 41 5.47 -4.13 -13.83
N ILE A 42 4.64 -3.15 -14.18
CA ILE A 42 3.22 -3.38 -14.43
C ILE A 42 2.97 -4.28 -15.65
N GLU A 43 3.88 -4.26 -16.62
CA GLU A 43 3.79 -5.02 -17.86
C GLU A 43 3.87 -6.54 -17.62
N ASP A 44 4.54 -6.96 -16.54
CA ASP A 44 4.76 -8.38 -16.22
C ASP A 44 3.50 -9.05 -15.61
N GLY A 45 2.44 -8.28 -15.31
CA GLY A 45 1.20 -8.78 -14.71
C GLY A 45 0.28 -9.52 -15.69
N GLU A 46 -0.39 -10.54 -15.19
CA GLU A 46 -1.48 -11.23 -15.88
C GLU A 46 -2.74 -10.34 -15.88
N GLU A 47 -3.44 -10.27 -17.02
CA GLU A 47 -4.71 -9.56 -17.09
C GLU A 47 -5.84 -10.40 -16.51
N MET A 48 -6.54 -9.83 -15.53
CA MET A 48 -7.71 -10.45 -14.92
C MET A 48 -8.87 -9.45 -14.82
N THR A 49 -10.09 -9.96 -14.96
CA THR A 49 -11.32 -9.20 -14.68
C THR A 49 -11.66 -9.28 -13.18
N ALA A 50 -12.41 -8.30 -12.69
CA ALA A 50 -12.92 -8.34 -11.32
C ALA A 50 -13.85 -9.54 -11.10
N ASP A 51 -14.64 -9.92 -12.11
CA ASP A 51 -15.54 -11.08 -12.03
C ASP A 51 -14.77 -12.39 -11.85
N GLU A 52 -13.67 -12.59 -12.59
CA GLU A 52 -12.82 -13.78 -12.41
C GLU A 52 -12.25 -13.89 -11.01
N ILE A 53 -11.84 -12.76 -10.41
CA ILE A 53 -11.33 -12.72 -9.03
C ILE A 53 -12.44 -13.06 -8.04
N ILE A 54 -13.60 -12.45 -8.19
CA ILE A 54 -14.78 -12.69 -7.33
C ILE A 54 -15.24 -14.15 -7.46
N ASP A 55 -15.27 -14.72 -8.65
CA ASP A 55 -15.63 -16.13 -8.86
C ASP A 55 -14.64 -17.09 -8.17
N ARG A 56 -13.35 -16.77 -8.16
CA ARG A 56 -12.35 -17.57 -7.42
C ARG A 56 -12.55 -17.45 -5.90
N PHE A 57 -12.88 -16.27 -5.39
CA PHE A 57 -13.25 -16.07 -3.98
C PHE A 57 -14.48 -16.93 -3.63
N GLU A 58 -15.54 -16.86 -4.43
CA GLU A 58 -16.81 -17.55 -4.15
C GLU A 58 -16.66 -19.08 -4.05
N ARG A 59 -15.77 -19.68 -4.82
CA ARG A 59 -15.48 -21.14 -4.76
C ARG A 59 -15.01 -21.60 -3.38
N ASN A 60 -14.41 -20.69 -2.62
CA ASN A 60 -13.81 -20.96 -1.31
C ASN A 60 -14.41 -20.08 -0.20
N ARG A 61 -15.58 -19.47 -0.43
CA ARG A 61 -16.20 -18.49 0.46
C ARG A 61 -16.31 -18.95 1.92
N SER A 62 -16.52 -20.25 2.14
CA SER A 62 -16.62 -20.82 3.48
C SER A 62 -15.38 -20.65 4.34
N PHE A 63 -14.20 -20.46 3.74
CA PHE A 63 -12.96 -20.21 4.47
C PHE A 63 -12.82 -18.75 4.94
N TYR A 64 -13.56 -17.82 4.32
CA TYR A 64 -13.42 -16.37 4.53
C TYR A 64 -14.52 -15.76 5.41
N GLN A 65 -15.22 -16.56 6.24
CA GLN A 65 -16.37 -16.11 7.04
C GLN A 65 -16.07 -14.93 7.95
N THR A 66 -14.86 -14.87 8.52
CA THR A 66 -14.40 -13.79 9.39
C THR A 66 -13.38 -12.85 8.71
N GLY A 67 -13.13 -13.08 7.43
CA GLY A 67 -12.16 -12.37 6.64
C GLY A 67 -12.80 -11.64 5.45
N GLY A 68 -12.22 -11.80 4.26
CA GLY A 68 -12.71 -11.18 3.03
C GLY A 68 -11.63 -11.11 1.96
N ILE A 69 -11.65 -10.08 1.13
CA ILE A 69 -10.64 -9.81 0.09
C ILE A 69 -9.67 -8.75 0.58
N THR A 70 -8.37 -8.99 0.35
CA THR A 70 -7.31 -7.99 0.52
C THR A 70 -6.65 -7.71 -0.82
N ALA A 71 -6.56 -6.46 -1.20
CA ALA A 71 -5.74 -5.99 -2.31
C ALA A 71 -4.39 -5.52 -1.76
N THR A 72 -3.30 -6.11 -2.24
CA THR A 72 -1.91 -5.85 -1.85
C THR A 72 -0.97 -6.07 -3.05
N GLY A 73 0.30 -6.38 -2.84
CA GLY A 73 1.26 -6.82 -3.85
C GLY A 73 2.32 -5.78 -4.15
N GLY A 74 2.26 -5.11 -5.32
CA GLY A 74 3.01 -3.91 -5.62
C GLY A 74 2.39 -2.71 -4.90
N GLU A 75 1.71 -1.84 -5.64
CA GLU A 75 0.90 -0.75 -5.09
C GLU A 75 -0.49 -0.78 -5.75
N PRO A 76 -1.53 -1.29 -5.04
CA PRO A 76 -2.87 -1.43 -5.64
C PRO A 76 -3.47 -0.12 -6.11
N MET A 77 -3.19 1.00 -5.43
CA MET A 77 -3.68 2.33 -5.84
C MET A 77 -3.05 2.84 -7.15
N LEU A 78 -2.10 2.13 -7.74
CA LEU A 78 -1.63 2.40 -9.11
C LEU A 78 -2.72 2.09 -10.13
N GLN A 79 -3.63 1.16 -9.82
CA GLN A 79 -4.72 0.70 -10.67
C GLN A 79 -6.10 1.04 -10.07
N LEU A 80 -6.33 2.33 -9.71
CA LEU A 80 -7.50 2.80 -8.97
C LEU A 80 -8.84 2.35 -9.55
N ASP A 81 -9.03 2.49 -10.86
CA ASP A 81 -10.32 2.18 -11.51
C ASP A 81 -10.66 0.69 -11.37
N PHE A 82 -9.68 -0.19 -11.59
CA PHE A 82 -9.86 -1.63 -11.44
C PHE A 82 -10.04 -2.04 -9.98
N LEU A 83 -9.27 -1.45 -9.07
CA LEU A 83 -9.37 -1.72 -7.64
C LEU A 83 -10.76 -1.32 -7.11
N THR A 84 -11.27 -0.18 -7.54
CA THR A 84 -12.61 0.29 -7.18
C THR A 84 -13.69 -0.64 -7.74
N GLU A 85 -13.57 -1.09 -9.00
CA GLU A 85 -14.47 -2.09 -9.58
C GLU A 85 -14.48 -3.39 -8.77
N LEU A 86 -13.29 -3.92 -8.44
CA LEU A 86 -13.17 -5.15 -7.65
C LEU A 86 -13.83 -5.03 -6.28
N PHE A 87 -13.56 -3.93 -5.55
CA PHE A 87 -14.13 -3.71 -4.23
C PHE A 87 -15.63 -3.43 -4.27
N THR A 88 -16.12 -2.74 -5.30
CA THR A 88 -17.55 -2.55 -5.50
C THR A 88 -18.27 -3.89 -5.63
N LYS A 89 -17.79 -4.77 -6.52
CA LYS A 89 -18.34 -6.11 -6.70
C LYS A 89 -18.25 -6.97 -5.44
N ALA A 90 -17.16 -6.83 -4.67
CA ALA A 90 -17.02 -7.49 -3.37
C ALA A 90 -18.08 -7.00 -2.37
N LYS A 91 -18.30 -5.68 -2.27
CA LYS A 91 -19.30 -5.09 -1.39
C LYS A 91 -20.73 -5.49 -1.76
N GLU A 92 -21.07 -5.55 -3.04
CA GLU A 92 -22.37 -6.03 -3.53
C GLU A 92 -22.70 -7.46 -3.05
N LYS A 93 -21.65 -8.27 -2.82
CA LYS A 93 -21.76 -9.64 -2.30
C LYS A 93 -21.59 -9.73 -0.77
N GLY A 94 -21.48 -8.60 -0.07
CA GLY A 94 -21.28 -8.56 1.38
C GLY A 94 -19.89 -9.07 1.80
N ILE A 95 -18.89 -8.97 0.94
CA ILE A 95 -17.51 -9.36 1.23
C ILE A 95 -16.79 -8.16 1.85
N HIS A 96 -16.09 -8.38 2.96
CA HIS A 96 -15.24 -7.37 3.60
C HIS A 96 -14.01 -7.08 2.75
N THR A 97 -13.71 -5.80 2.52
CA THR A 97 -12.62 -5.31 1.68
C THR A 97 -11.51 -4.67 2.51
N CYS A 98 -10.26 -5.07 2.24
CA CYS A 98 -9.08 -4.53 2.90
C CYS A 98 -8.09 -4.05 1.83
N LEU A 99 -7.63 -2.82 1.96
CA LEU A 99 -6.60 -2.24 1.10
C LEU A 99 -5.28 -2.20 1.87
N ASP A 100 -4.28 -2.96 1.41
CA ASP A 100 -2.91 -2.90 1.88
C ASP A 100 -2.09 -2.05 0.91
N THR A 101 -1.63 -0.88 1.35
CA THR A 101 -1.02 0.14 0.50
C THR A 101 0.05 0.94 1.26
N SER A 102 0.99 1.46 0.51
CA SER A 102 1.89 2.49 1.02
C SER A 102 1.25 3.88 1.06
N GLY A 103 0.15 4.11 0.34
CA GLY A 103 -0.46 5.42 0.16
C GLY A 103 0.34 6.39 -0.71
N ILE A 104 1.42 5.94 -1.35
CA ILE A 104 2.31 6.80 -2.17
C ILE A 104 1.56 7.45 -3.35
N MET A 105 0.49 6.81 -3.80
CA MET A 105 -0.32 7.28 -4.92
C MET A 105 -1.33 8.37 -4.53
N PHE A 106 -1.43 8.76 -3.26
CA PHE A 106 -2.29 9.84 -2.80
C PHE A 106 -1.76 11.19 -3.27
N PRO A 107 -2.58 12.06 -3.90
CA PRO A 107 -2.14 13.39 -4.32
C PRO A 107 -2.02 14.31 -3.10
N LYS A 108 -0.83 14.86 -2.86
CA LYS A 108 -0.68 15.93 -1.88
C LYS A 108 -1.45 17.16 -2.38
N LYS A 109 -2.45 17.65 -1.64
CA LYS A 109 -2.98 19.00 -1.89
C LYS A 109 -1.87 20.00 -1.59
N HIS A 110 -1.47 20.76 -2.61
CA HIS A 110 -0.60 21.90 -2.39
C HIS A 110 -1.41 22.97 -1.62
N THR A 111 -1.24 23.01 -0.32
CA THR A 111 -1.67 24.16 0.46
C THR A 111 -0.75 25.31 0.07
N GLY A 112 -1.29 26.43 -0.41
CA GLY A 112 -0.58 27.53 -1.09
C GLY A 112 0.50 28.27 -0.29
N THR A 113 1.10 27.65 0.71
CA THR A 113 2.26 28.13 1.48
C THR A 113 3.58 27.45 1.06
N ASP A 114 3.54 26.30 0.37
CA ASP A 114 4.72 25.68 -0.19
C ASP A 114 4.95 26.28 -1.59
N GLN A 115 5.93 27.16 -1.73
CA GLN A 115 6.38 27.65 -3.05
C GLN A 115 6.95 26.45 -3.82
N ILE A 116 6.12 25.85 -4.67
CA ILE A 116 6.60 24.85 -5.62
C ILE A 116 7.45 25.58 -6.63
N SER A 117 8.70 25.16 -6.77
CA SER A 117 9.51 25.63 -7.88
C SER A 117 8.85 25.16 -9.20
N GLU A 118 8.84 26.02 -10.22
CA GLU A 118 8.34 25.67 -11.57
C GLU A 118 9.00 24.38 -12.12
N ARG A 119 10.14 23.97 -11.58
CA ARG A 119 10.83 22.70 -11.85
C ARG A 119 10.08 21.46 -11.33
N GLU A 120 9.40 21.54 -10.18
CA GLU A 120 8.66 20.40 -9.61
C GLU A 120 7.35 20.15 -10.38
N ILE A 121 6.69 21.20 -10.85
CA ILE A 121 5.51 21.09 -11.72
C ILE A 121 5.89 20.42 -13.06
N SER A 122 7.07 20.74 -13.59
CA SER A 122 7.57 20.14 -14.84
C SER A 122 7.97 18.67 -14.68
N LEU A 123 8.34 18.22 -13.49
CA LEU A 123 8.74 16.83 -13.21
C LEU A 123 7.54 15.92 -12.87
N THR A 124 6.45 16.46 -12.32
CA THR A 124 5.28 15.64 -11.94
C THR A 124 4.22 15.59 -13.02
N GLY A 125 4.17 16.55 -13.97
CA GLY A 125 3.23 16.58 -15.09
C GLY A 125 1.75 16.56 -14.69
N ILE A 126 1.44 16.65 -13.39
CA ILE A 126 0.09 16.55 -12.86
C ILE A 126 -0.51 17.95 -12.78
N SER A 127 -1.42 18.27 -13.69
CA SER A 127 -2.23 19.48 -13.60
C SER A 127 -3.19 19.41 -12.40
N GLU A 128 -3.67 20.55 -11.90
CA GLU A 128 -4.67 20.60 -10.81
C GLU A 128 -5.92 19.76 -11.14
N ASN A 129 -6.33 19.72 -12.41
CA ASN A 129 -7.45 18.89 -12.87
C ASN A 129 -7.18 17.39 -12.69
N MET A 130 -5.97 16.92 -12.96
CA MET A 130 -5.60 15.50 -12.76
C MET A 130 -5.54 15.14 -11.27
N ALA A 131 -5.10 16.06 -10.40
CA ALA A 131 -5.11 15.85 -8.96
C ALA A 131 -6.55 15.78 -8.41
N SER A 132 -7.47 16.59 -8.95
CA SER A 132 -8.89 16.57 -8.59
C SER A 132 -9.57 15.28 -9.02
N ASP A 133 -9.38 14.84 -10.27
CA ASP A 133 -9.87 13.56 -10.80
C ASP A 133 -9.37 12.37 -9.96
N ARG A 134 -8.10 12.40 -9.61
CA ARG A 134 -7.52 11.35 -8.76
C ARG A 134 -8.11 11.32 -7.36
N MET A 135 -8.39 12.49 -6.76
CA MET A 135 -9.04 12.57 -5.45
C MET A 135 -10.45 11.99 -5.49
N GLU A 136 -11.24 12.30 -6.51
CA GLU A 136 -12.58 11.75 -6.69
C GLU A 136 -12.55 10.21 -6.76
N LYS A 137 -11.61 9.65 -7.53
CA LYS A 137 -11.40 8.19 -7.61
C LYS A 137 -11.00 7.58 -6.27
N ILE A 138 -10.17 8.27 -5.48
CA ILE A 138 -9.80 7.80 -4.14
C ILE A 138 -11.00 7.86 -3.20
N GLU A 139 -11.84 8.89 -3.26
CA GLU A 139 -13.06 8.98 -2.49
C GLU A 139 -14.03 7.84 -2.82
N GLN A 140 -14.18 7.53 -4.11
CA GLN A 140 -14.97 6.37 -4.57
C GLN A 140 -14.39 5.06 -4.03
N LEU A 141 -13.07 4.85 -4.14
CA LEU A 141 -12.42 3.67 -3.58
C LEU A 141 -12.65 3.56 -2.05
N MET A 142 -12.49 4.67 -1.31
CA MET A 142 -12.70 4.66 0.14
C MET A 142 -14.14 4.35 0.52
N SER A 143 -15.12 4.68 -0.31
CA SER A 143 -16.53 4.36 -0.05
C SER A 143 -16.82 2.85 -0.06
N VAL A 144 -16.00 2.06 -0.76
CA VAL A 144 -16.11 0.60 -0.89
C VAL A 144 -14.99 -0.18 -0.19
N THR A 145 -14.16 0.52 0.61
CA THR A 145 -13.08 -0.06 1.43
C THR A 145 -13.50 -0.09 2.89
N ASP A 146 -13.42 -1.24 3.56
CA ASP A 146 -13.75 -1.36 4.98
C ASP A 146 -12.56 -1.04 5.89
N LEU A 147 -11.37 -1.48 5.52
CA LEU A 147 -10.13 -1.32 6.28
C LEU A 147 -8.98 -0.92 5.35
N VAL A 148 -8.14 -0.01 5.80
CA VAL A 148 -6.85 0.26 5.16
C VAL A 148 -5.72 -0.22 6.05
N MET A 149 -4.82 -1.04 5.50
CA MET A 149 -3.52 -1.33 6.08
C MET A 149 -2.52 -0.39 5.43
N LEU A 150 -1.99 0.56 6.20
CA LEU A 150 -1.12 1.61 5.70
C LEU A 150 0.32 1.40 6.16
N ASP A 151 1.21 1.23 5.20
CA ASP A 151 2.64 1.12 5.46
C ASP A 151 3.29 2.50 5.63
N ILE A 152 3.73 2.85 6.83
CA ILE A 152 4.63 3.98 7.06
C ILE A 152 6.06 3.43 7.16
N LYS A 153 6.79 3.51 6.04
CA LYS A 153 8.09 2.84 5.93
C LYS A 153 9.22 3.56 6.67
N HIS A 154 9.15 4.89 6.76
CA HIS A 154 10.01 5.73 7.59
C HIS A 154 9.32 7.07 7.85
N ILE A 155 9.43 7.60 9.06
CA ILE A 155 8.80 8.89 9.41
C ILE A 155 9.61 10.08 8.88
N ASN A 156 10.93 10.02 8.93
CA ASN A 156 11.83 11.02 8.37
C ASN A 156 11.81 10.94 6.83
N ASN A 157 11.63 12.08 6.16
CA ASN A 157 11.47 12.13 4.72
C ASN A 157 12.76 11.79 3.95
N GLU A 158 13.92 12.24 4.42
CA GLU A 158 15.21 11.97 3.76
C GLU A 158 15.55 10.49 3.82
N GLU A 159 15.41 9.89 5.01
CA GLU A 159 15.61 8.45 5.21
C GLU A 159 14.57 7.62 4.44
N HIS A 160 13.32 8.10 4.36
CA HIS A 160 12.31 7.46 3.54
C HIS A 160 12.69 7.47 2.05
N GLN A 161 13.21 8.60 1.54
CA GLN A 161 13.67 8.67 0.15
C GLN A 161 14.86 7.74 -0.10
N HIS A 162 15.80 7.66 0.86
CA HIS A 162 16.93 6.73 0.76
C HIS A 162 16.46 5.26 0.76
N LEU A 163 15.49 4.94 1.61
CA LEU A 163 14.96 3.58 1.76
C LEU A 163 14.09 3.11 0.59
N THR A 164 13.32 4.03 -0.02
CA THR A 164 12.22 3.67 -0.95
C THR A 164 12.32 4.31 -2.33
N GLY A 165 13.20 5.30 -2.49
CA GLY A 165 13.30 6.12 -3.69
C GLY A 165 12.21 7.20 -3.81
N GLN A 166 11.34 7.38 -2.82
CA GLN A 166 10.19 8.28 -2.86
C GLN A 166 10.06 9.12 -1.58
N SER A 167 9.43 10.30 -1.67
CA SER A 167 9.06 11.10 -0.49
C SER A 167 7.92 10.45 0.30
N ASN A 168 7.92 10.56 1.63
CA ASN A 168 6.82 10.09 2.47
C ASN A 168 5.64 11.09 2.56
N SER A 169 5.75 12.26 1.96
CA SER A 169 4.76 13.34 2.13
C SER A 169 3.34 12.94 1.70
N ASN A 170 3.21 12.18 0.59
CA ASN A 170 1.92 11.66 0.13
C ASN A 170 1.36 10.62 1.10
N ILE A 171 2.21 9.78 1.67
CA ILE A 171 1.84 8.73 2.63
C ILE A 171 1.28 9.35 3.92
N LEU A 172 1.98 10.34 4.48
CA LEU A 172 1.54 11.04 5.68
C LEU A 172 0.29 11.89 5.43
N ALA A 173 0.15 12.46 4.22
CA ALA A 173 -1.06 13.14 3.81
C ALA A 173 -2.25 12.18 3.68
N PHE A 174 -2.02 10.97 3.16
CA PHE A 174 -3.05 9.93 3.07
C PHE A 174 -3.49 9.47 4.47
N ALA A 175 -2.57 9.26 5.40
CA ALA A 175 -2.90 8.94 6.79
C ALA A 175 -3.84 9.99 7.42
N ARG A 176 -3.54 11.29 7.24
CA ARG A 176 -4.39 12.39 7.74
C ARG A 176 -5.74 12.44 7.02
N TYR A 177 -5.77 12.15 5.71
CA TYR A 177 -7.02 12.08 4.97
C TYR A 177 -7.91 10.96 5.49
N LEU A 178 -7.35 9.76 5.71
CA LEU A 178 -8.08 8.62 6.29
C LEU A 178 -8.64 8.96 7.68
N ASP A 179 -7.88 9.67 8.51
CA ASP A 179 -8.35 10.17 9.82
C ASP A 179 -9.53 11.14 9.65
N SER A 180 -9.42 12.09 8.71
CA SER A 180 -10.46 13.09 8.47
C SER A 180 -11.80 12.52 8.03
N ILE A 181 -11.81 11.35 7.40
CA ILE A 181 -13.02 10.63 6.97
C ILE A 181 -13.42 9.49 7.92
N GLY A 182 -12.68 9.31 9.03
CA GLY A 182 -12.93 8.26 10.02
C GLY A 182 -12.77 6.84 9.47
N LYS A 183 -11.90 6.64 8.44
CA LYS A 183 -11.66 5.33 7.86
C LYS A 183 -10.81 4.48 8.80
N PRO A 184 -11.23 3.26 9.21
CA PRO A 184 -10.42 2.36 10.02
C PRO A 184 -9.05 2.08 9.38
N VAL A 185 -7.98 2.19 10.19
CA VAL A 185 -6.61 1.98 9.70
C VAL A 185 -5.83 1.07 10.63
N TRP A 186 -5.13 0.10 10.05
CA TRP A 186 -4.02 -0.58 10.68
C TRP A 186 -2.72 -0.01 10.13
N ILE A 187 -1.87 0.50 10.99
CA ILE A 187 -0.55 0.99 10.60
C ILE A 187 0.44 -0.15 10.63
N ARG A 188 1.26 -0.26 9.59
CA ARG A 188 2.35 -1.24 9.49
C ARG A 188 3.69 -0.54 9.42
N HIS A 189 4.66 -1.05 10.18
CA HIS A 189 6.02 -0.54 10.19
C HIS A 189 7.01 -1.69 10.28
N VAL A 190 7.91 -1.80 9.30
CA VAL A 190 8.98 -2.81 9.31
C VAL A 190 10.18 -2.27 10.06
N VAL A 191 10.63 -3.00 11.07
CA VAL A 191 11.81 -2.64 11.88
C VAL A 191 13.04 -3.33 11.30
N VAL A 192 13.92 -2.53 10.67
CA VAL A 192 15.15 -2.99 10.03
C VAL A 192 16.35 -2.47 10.85
N PRO A 193 17.21 -3.37 11.40
CA PRO A 193 18.39 -2.94 12.15
C PRO A 193 19.29 -1.99 11.35
N GLY A 194 19.62 -0.86 11.96
CA GLY A 194 20.48 0.17 11.37
C GLY A 194 19.80 1.05 10.29
N ILE A 195 18.49 0.87 10.05
CA ILE A 195 17.73 1.68 9.07
C ILE A 195 16.49 2.28 9.74
N THR A 196 15.51 1.45 10.08
CA THR A 196 14.25 1.91 10.69
C THR A 196 14.17 1.61 12.20
N PHE A 197 15.11 0.83 12.72
CA PHE A 197 15.23 0.55 14.15
C PHE A 197 16.11 1.62 14.81
N ASP A 198 15.55 2.81 14.99
CA ASP A 198 16.14 3.94 15.69
C ASP A 198 15.12 4.51 16.70
N GLU A 199 15.54 4.71 17.95
CA GLU A 199 14.65 5.10 19.05
C GLU A 199 14.02 6.48 18.80
N LYS A 200 14.77 7.41 18.23
CA LYS A 200 14.28 8.75 17.92
C LYS A 200 13.21 8.70 16.83
N GLU A 201 13.48 7.99 15.75
CA GLU A 201 12.58 7.86 14.62
C GLU A 201 11.30 7.11 15.00
N LEU A 202 11.40 6.05 15.81
CA LEU A 202 10.24 5.32 16.35
C LEU A 202 9.42 6.21 17.29
N THR A 203 10.07 7.07 18.08
CA THR A 203 9.38 8.06 18.93
C THR A 203 8.63 9.08 18.07
N GLU A 204 9.24 9.61 17.02
CA GLU A 204 8.62 10.55 16.09
C GLU A 204 7.43 9.90 15.36
N LEU A 205 7.57 8.65 14.92
CA LEU A 205 6.45 7.87 14.38
C LEU A 205 5.31 7.75 15.40
N GLY A 206 5.61 7.39 16.64
CA GLY A 206 4.62 7.31 17.72
C GLY A 206 3.92 8.64 18.00
N LEU A 207 4.66 9.76 17.97
CA LEU A 207 4.08 11.09 18.10
C LEU A 207 3.15 11.44 16.92
N PHE A 208 3.54 11.10 15.70
CA PHE A 208 2.67 11.26 14.53
C PHE A 208 1.40 10.44 14.67
N LEU A 209 1.50 9.15 15.03
CA LEU A 209 0.33 8.27 15.17
C LEU A 209 -0.65 8.76 16.26
N LYS A 210 -0.16 9.39 17.33
CA LYS A 210 -1.01 10.01 18.35
C LYS A 210 -1.90 11.15 17.83
N THR A 211 -1.57 11.72 16.67
CA THR A 211 -2.40 12.76 16.05
C THR A 211 -3.56 12.19 15.24
N LEU A 212 -3.62 10.88 15.05
CA LEU A 212 -4.64 10.16 14.30
C LEU A 212 -5.61 9.48 15.26
N HIS A 213 -6.92 9.55 14.99
CA HIS A 213 -7.99 9.02 15.86
C HIS A 213 -8.61 7.73 15.33
N ASN A 214 -8.27 7.36 14.10
CA ASN A 214 -8.84 6.23 13.35
C ASN A 214 -7.93 4.99 13.34
N VAL A 215 -6.79 5.02 14.04
CA VAL A 215 -5.85 3.90 14.09
C VAL A 215 -6.36 2.84 15.06
N GLU A 216 -6.75 1.68 14.51
CA GLU A 216 -7.23 0.54 15.32
C GLU A 216 -6.09 -0.39 15.76
N LYS A 217 -5.00 -0.44 14.99
CA LYS A 217 -3.87 -1.34 15.25
C LYS A 217 -2.57 -0.76 14.73
N LEU A 218 -1.48 -0.99 15.47
CA LEU A 218 -0.12 -0.82 14.99
C LEU A 218 0.54 -2.20 14.92
N GLU A 219 0.99 -2.59 13.73
CA GLU A 219 1.77 -3.80 13.49
C GLU A 219 3.23 -3.44 13.26
N VAL A 220 4.06 -3.79 14.21
CA VAL A 220 5.52 -3.69 14.10
C VAL A 220 6.04 -5.04 13.60
N LEU A 221 6.62 -5.04 12.40
CA LEU A 221 7.05 -6.24 11.70
C LEU A 221 8.58 -6.34 11.77
N PRO A 222 9.14 -7.42 12.34
CA PRO A 222 10.58 -7.62 12.28
C PRO A 222 11.02 -7.84 10.82
N TYR A 223 12.18 -7.27 10.47
CA TYR A 223 12.81 -7.52 9.18
C TYR A 223 13.20 -9.00 9.06
N HIS A 224 13.04 -9.55 7.87
CA HIS A 224 13.55 -10.85 7.47
C HIS A 224 13.97 -10.87 6.00
N SER A 225 14.95 -11.70 5.66
CA SER A 225 15.54 -11.74 4.31
C SER A 225 14.85 -12.71 3.33
N MET A 226 13.64 -13.20 3.62
CA MET A 226 12.95 -14.19 2.77
C MET A 226 12.73 -13.72 1.33
N GLY A 227 12.60 -12.40 1.12
CA GLY A 227 12.50 -11.82 -0.22
C GLY A 227 13.74 -12.00 -1.09
N LYS A 228 14.93 -12.25 -0.50
CA LYS A 228 16.20 -12.36 -1.22
C LYS A 228 16.17 -13.35 -2.39
N VAL A 229 15.49 -14.49 -2.22
CA VAL A 229 15.36 -15.50 -3.28
C VAL A 229 14.75 -14.93 -4.56
N LYS A 230 13.80 -13.99 -4.45
CA LYS A 230 13.19 -13.34 -5.62
C LYS A 230 14.18 -12.41 -6.33
N TYR A 231 15.04 -11.70 -5.57
CA TYR A 231 16.12 -10.90 -6.16
C TYR A 231 17.11 -11.77 -6.93
N ASP A 232 17.53 -12.88 -6.34
CA ASP A 232 18.45 -13.85 -6.98
C ASP A 232 17.82 -14.36 -8.30
N ASN A 233 16.54 -14.71 -8.31
CA ASN A 233 15.80 -15.16 -9.49
C ASN A 233 15.67 -14.08 -10.58
N LEU A 234 15.61 -12.82 -10.20
CA LEU A 234 15.54 -11.67 -11.12
C LEU A 234 16.96 -11.21 -11.58
N GLY A 235 18.03 -11.82 -11.09
CA GLY A 235 19.40 -11.38 -11.36
C GLY A 235 19.72 -10.01 -10.75
N MET A 236 19.09 -9.66 -9.64
CA MET A 236 19.24 -8.38 -8.96
C MET A 236 19.99 -8.54 -7.64
N ASP A 237 20.83 -7.55 -7.30
CA ASP A 237 21.48 -7.52 -6.00
C ASP A 237 20.48 -7.16 -4.88
N TYR A 238 20.49 -7.95 -3.80
CA TYR A 238 19.73 -7.62 -2.60
C TYR A 238 20.57 -6.75 -1.67
N VAL A 239 20.17 -5.49 -1.53
CA VAL A 239 20.95 -4.46 -0.80
C VAL A 239 21.17 -4.82 0.66
N LEU A 240 20.17 -5.46 1.32
CA LEU A 240 20.20 -5.79 2.74
C LEU A 240 20.67 -7.22 3.05
N LYS A 241 21.47 -7.83 2.15
CA LYS A 241 21.94 -9.23 2.31
C LYS A 241 22.71 -9.50 3.60
N ASP A 242 23.40 -8.48 4.13
CA ASP A 242 24.25 -8.56 5.33
C ASP A 242 23.56 -7.95 6.57
N THR A 243 22.29 -7.51 6.46
CA THR A 243 21.53 -6.94 7.58
C THR A 243 21.05 -8.06 8.51
N PRO A 244 21.29 -7.97 9.84
CA PRO A 244 20.79 -8.96 10.80
C PRO A 244 19.25 -9.02 10.82
N GLN A 245 18.72 -10.21 11.18
CA GLN A 245 17.28 -10.46 11.32
C GLN A 245 16.87 -10.40 12.79
#